data_0b50ad298cbd448c4bf101a0dbabff14
#
_entry.id   0b50ad298cbd448c4bf101a0dbabff14
#
_cell.length_a   1.000
_cell.length_b   1.000
_cell.length_c   1.000
_cell.angle_alpha   90.00
_cell.angle_beta   90.00
_cell.angle_gamma   90.00
#
_symmetry.space_group_name_H-M   'P 1'
#
loop_
_entity.id
_entity.type
_entity.pdbx_description
1 polymer ?
#
loop_
_entity_poly.entity_id
_entity_poly.type
_entity_poly.pdbx_seq_one_letter_code
_entity_poly.pdbx_strand_id
1 'polypeptide(L)' 'MTFEHGFSSDNINTSRLSRTALTLSQESYVLLDSSKIDHPSYVNYAELDEATAIITDPNIPENQIEQFKDYKIKLHIANG' A
#
# COMPACT_ATOMS: atom_id res chain seq x y z
N MET A 1 -1.26 -6.26 -1.72
CA MET A 1 -0.22 -5.30 -2.19
C MET A 1 1.08 -6.02 -2.43
N THR A 2 1.69 -5.78 -3.54
CA THR A 2 3.04 -6.28 -3.84
C THR A 2 3.93 -5.12 -4.26
N PHE A 3 5.23 -5.26 -4.06
CA PHE A 3 6.18 -4.24 -4.49
C PHE A 3 6.24 -4.11 -6.02
N GLU A 4 6.03 -5.21 -6.74
CA GLU A 4 6.04 -5.23 -8.19
C GLU A 4 4.79 -4.60 -8.81
N HIS A 5 3.62 -4.88 -8.25
CA HIS A 5 2.34 -4.56 -8.88
C HIS A 5 1.54 -3.50 -8.15
N GLY A 6 1.99 -3.07 -6.98
CA GLY A 6 1.35 -2.00 -6.24
C GLY A 6 0.16 -2.46 -5.41
N PHE A 7 -0.81 -1.56 -5.25
CA PHE A 7 -1.99 -1.80 -4.43
C PHE A 7 -2.99 -2.69 -5.17
N SER A 8 -3.63 -3.58 -4.41
CA SER A 8 -4.58 -4.52 -4.98
C SER A 8 -5.74 -4.78 -4.01
N SER A 9 -6.83 -5.29 -4.55
CA SER A 9 -8.03 -5.63 -3.81
C SER A 9 -8.67 -6.88 -4.41
N ASP A 10 -9.45 -7.59 -3.61
CA ASP A 10 -10.20 -8.76 -4.07
C ASP A 10 -11.49 -8.39 -4.80
N ASN A 11 -11.89 -7.13 -4.77
CA ASN A 11 -13.16 -6.67 -5.29
C ASN A 11 -12.94 -5.51 -6.28
N ILE A 12 -13.46 -5.67 -7.51
CA ILE A 12 -13.26 -4.67 -8.56
C ILE A 12 -13.94 -3.33 -8.22
N ASN A 13 -15.09 -3.36 -7.55
CA ASN A 13 -15.78 -2.12 -7.18
C ASN A 13 -14.98 -1.34 -6.12
N THR A 14 -14.43 -2.04 -5.13
CA THR A 14 -13.53 -1.45 -4.13
C THR A 14 -12.29 -0.88 -4.81
N SER A 15 -11.71 -1.60 -5.77
CA SER A 15 -10.54 -1.13 -6.51
C SER A 15 -10.82 0.14 -7.30
N ARG A 16 -11.97 0.24 -7.96
CA ARG A 16 -12.37 1.43 -8.69
C ARG A 16 -12.56 2.64 -7.77
N LEU A 17 -13.20 2.41 -6.63
CA LEU A 17 -13.41 3.46 -5.64
C LEU A 17 -12.07 3.96 -5.07
N SER A 18 -11.18 3.04 -4.73
CA SER A 18 -9.85 3.36 -4.22
C SER A 18 -9.03 4.12 -5.26
N ARG A 19 -9.08 3.70 -6.52
CA ARG A 19 -8.41 4.39 -7.63
C ARG A 19 -8.91 5.82 -7.78
N THR A 20 -10.21 6.01 -7.74
CA THR A 20 -10.82 7.34 -7.84
C THR A 20 -10.38 8.23 -6.68
N ALA A 21 -10.38 7.69 -5.46
CA ALA A 21 -9.96 8.43 -4.28
C ALA A 21 -8.51 8.88 -4.39
N LEU A 22 -7.60 8.00 -4.82
CA LEU A 22 -6.19 8.35 -5.03
C LEU A 22 -6.02 9.44 -6.08
N THR A 23 -6.76 9.35 -7.17
CA THR A 23 -6.66 10.31 -8.28
C THR A 23 -7.12 11.71 -7.87
N LEU A 24 -8.14 11.80 -7.01
CA LEU A 24 -8.72 13.07 -6.57
C LEU A 24 -7.97 13.69 -5.39
N SER A 25 -7.15 12.92 -4.69
CA SER A 25 -6.49 13.40 -3.48
C SER A 25 -5.16 14.08 -3.81
N GLN A 26 -4.85 15.17 -3.11
CA GLN A 26 -3.52 15.79 -3.16
C GLN A 26 -2.52 15.01 -2.33
N GLU A 27 -2.97 14.49 -1.19
CA GLU A 27 -2.19 13.60 -0.34
C GLU A 27 -3.03 12.36 -0.04
N SER A 28 -2.42 11.20 -0.14
CA SER A 28 -3.10 9.93 0.09
C SER A 28 -2.28 9.05 1.02
N TYR A 29 -2.87 8.68 2.14
CA TYR A 29 -2.26 7.75 3.09
C TYR A 29 -3.02 6.44 3.05
N VAL A 30 -2.31 5.36 2.75
CA VAL A 30 -2.93 4.04 2.63
C VAL A 30 -2.60 3.23 3.88
N LEU A 31 -3.64 2.79 4.58
CA LEU A 31 -3.48 1.94 5.76
C LEU A 31 -3.51 0.48 5.31
N LEU A 32 -2.47 -0.25 5.65
CA LEU A 32 -2.34 -1.67 5.36
C LEU A 32 -1.96 -2.43 6.62
N ASP A 33 -2.69 -3.51 6.92
CA ASP A 33 -2.25 -4.51 7.87
C ASP A 33 -0.95 -5.13 7.34
N SER A 34 0.04 -5.34 8.20
CA SER A 34 1.33 -5.91 7.79
C SER A 34 1.17 -7.26 7.07
N SER A 35 0.11 -8.01 7.38
CA SER A 35 -0.18 -9.28 6.70
C SER A 35 -0.54 -9.10 5.22
N LYS A 36 -0.91 -7.89 4.80
CA LYS A 36 -1.26 -7.59 3.41
C LYS A 36 -0.07 -7.12 2.58
N ILE A 37 1.05 -6.84 3.22
CA ILE A 37 2.25 -6.38 2.53
C ILE A 37 2.89 -7.58 1.83
N ASP A 38 3.22 -7.39 0.55
CA ASP A 38 3.79 -8.41 -0.34
C ASP A 38 2.88 -9.63 -0.53
N HIS A 39 1.56 -9.42 -0.40
CA HIS A 39 0.53 -10.40 -0.70
C HIS A 39 -0.28 -9.94 -1.90
N PRO A 40 -0.31 -10.70 -3.00
CA PRO A 40 -1.10 -10.32 -4.17
C PRO A 40 -2.59 -10.52 -3.93
N SER A 41 -3.38 -9.66 -4.54
CA SER A 41 -4.83 -9.81 -4.65
C SER A 41 -5.24 -9.79 -6.12
N TYR A 42 -6.53 -9.97 -6.40
CA TYR A 42 -6.99 -10.20 -7.77
C TYR A 42 -6.96 -8.96 -8.66
N VAL A 43 -7.18 -7.79 -8.10
CA VAL A 43 -7.31 -6.56 -8.89
C VAL A 43 -6.28 -5.54 -8.41
N ASN A 44 -5.34 -5.20 -9.29
CA ASN A 44 -4.38 -4.12 -9.03
C ASN A 44 -5.03 -2.80 -9.44
N TYR A 45 -4.97 -1.78 -8.57
CA TYR A 45 -5.64 -0.50 -8.84
C TYR A 45 -4.71 0.70 -8.85
N ALA A 46 -3.51 0.60 -8.32
CA ALA A 46 -2.57 1.73 -8.31
C ALA A 46 -1.14 1.26 -8.05
N GLU A 47 -0.18 2.04 -8.55
CA GLU A 47 1.22 1.87 -8.21
C GLU A 47 1.49 2.38 -6.80
N LEU A 48 2.54 1.88 -6.14
CA LEU A 48 2.85 2.28 -4.77
C LEU A 48 3.19 3.77 -4.65
N ASP A 49 3.83 4.33 -5.63
CA ASP A 49 4.24 5.74 -5.62
C ASP A 49 3.09 6.72 -5.84
N GLU A 50 1.90 6.23 -6.17
CA GLU A 50 0.71 7.07 -6.27
C GLU A 50 0.18 7.46 -4.89
N ALA A 51 0.56 6.76 -3.83
CA ALA A 51 0.24 7.15 -2.45
C ALA A 51 1.35 8.03 -1.87
N THR A 52 0.97 8.95 -1.00
CA THR A 52 1.94 9.78 -0.27
C THR A 52 2.76 8.94 0.68
N ALA A 53 2.11 8.05 1.40
CA ALA A 53 2.76 7.12 2.33
C ALA A 53 1.87 5.93 2.62
N ILE A 54 2.49 4.86 3.10
CA ILE A 54 1.79 3.68 3.60
C ILE A 54 1.94 3.66 5.12
N ILE A 55 0.86 3.39 5.82
CA ILE A 55 0.84 3.26 7.28
C ILE A 55 0.50 1.81 7.61
N THR A 56 1.35 1.16 8.40
CA THR A 56 1.15 -0.23 8.79
C THR A 56 1.37 -0.42 10.30
N ASP A 57 1.06 -1.62 10.79
CA ASP A 57 1.24 -1.97 12.20
C ASP A 57 2.68 -2.42 12.51
N PRO A 58 3.06 -2.52 13.81
CA PRO A 58 4.42 -2.86 14.21
C PRO A 58 4.87 -4.30 13.92
N ASN A 59 3.96 -5.17 13.47
CA ASN A 59 4.30 -6.56 13.15
C ASN A 59 5.01 -6.75 11.82
N ILE A 60 5.26 -5.67 11.09
CA ILE A 60 5.96 -5.73 9.81
C ILE A 60 7.40 -6.26 9.99
N PRO A 61 7.82 -7.29 9.22
CA PRO A 61 9.18 -7.80 9.29
C PRO A 61 10.22 -6.79 8.81
N GLU A 62 11.42 -6.85 9.38
CA GLU A 62 12.51 -5.95 9.01
C GLU A 62 12.90 -6.01 7.54
N ASN A 63 12.85 -7.20 6.94
CA ASN A 63 13.18 -7.34 5.52
C ASN A 63 12.20 -6.58 4.63
N GLN A 64 10.94 -6.48 5.02
CA GLN A 64 9.95 -5.69 4.29
C GLN A 64 10.16 -4.19 4.49
N ILE A 65 10.56 -3.76 5.69
CA ILE A 65 10.95 -2.37 5.93
C ILE A 65 12.10 -1.96 5.00
N GLU A 66 13.08 -2.83 4.84
CA GLU A 66 14.20 -2.60 3.91
C GLU A 66 13.72 -2.52 2.46
N GLN A 67 12.74 -3.35 2.06
CA GLN A 67 12.17 -3.28 0.73
C GLN A 67 11.49 -1.94 0.46
N PHE A 68 10.78 -1.38 1.43
CA PHE A 68 10.20 -0.04 1.29
C PHE A 68 11.27 1.01 1.05
N LYS A 69 12.40 0.92 1.73
CA LYS A 69 13.54 1.82 1.50
C LYS A 69 14.12 1.65 0.11
N ASP A 70 14.30 0.42 -0.34
CA ASP A 70 14.85 0.13 -1.66
C ASP A 70 13.97 0.66 -2.79
N TYR A 71 12.65 0.56 -2.63
CA TYR A 71 11.70 1.10 -3.60
C TYR A 71 11.42 2.59 -3.40
N LYS A 72 12.01 3.20 -2.38
CA LYS A 72 11.83 4.62 -2.04
C LYS A 72 10.38 4.98 -1.74
N ILE A 73 9.68 4.07 -1.09
CA ILE A 73 8.29 4.25 -0.67
C ILE A 73 8.27 4.69 0.79
N LYS A 74 7.54 5.75 1.09
CA LYS A 74 7.43 6.27 2.44
C LYS A 74 6.55 5.34 3.29
N LEU A 75 7.10 4.89 4.42
CA LEU A 75 6.43 3.98 5.34
C LEU A 75 6.37 4.59 6.73
N HIS A 76 5.18 4.58 7.33
CA HIS A 76 4.97 4.91 8.73
C HIS A 76 4.50 3.67 9.47
N ILE A 77 5.12 3.38 10.59
CA ILE A 77 4.73 2.27 11.46
C ILE A 77 3.94 2.86 12.61
N ALA A 78 2.67 2.47 12.73
CA ALA A 78 1.82 2.96 13.79
C ALA A 78 2.22 2.35 15.13
N ASN A 79 2.32 3.19 16.15
CA ASN A 79 2.55 2.75 17.52
C ASN A 79 1.20 2.55 18.18
N GLY A 80 0.84 1.31 18.37
CA GLY A 80 -0.47 1.11 18.89
C GLY A 80 -0.68 -0.05 19.75
#